data_884cf673227791371f488eb49e12ebc3
#
_entry.id   884cf673227791371f488eb49e12ebc3
#
_cell.length_a   1.000
_cell.length_b   1.000
_cell.length_c   1.000
_cell.angle_alpha   90.00
_cell.angle_beta   90.00
_cell.angle_gamma   90.00
#
_symmetry.space_group_name_H-M   'P 1'
#
loop_
_entity.id
_entity.type
_entity.pdbx_description
1 polymer ?
#
loop_
_entity_poly.entity_id
_entity_poly.type
_entity_poly.pdbx_seq_one_letter_code
_entity_poly.pdbx_strand_id
1 'polypeptide(L)'
;MTELEWMRIFAGNLQSLMDELEMSQSELSRRTGISQGTISRYLRAETMPSVNALVNIACVFPFATINDLLCFYEKLDKKPSRRW
;
A
#
# COMPACT_ATOMS: atom_id res chain seq x y z
N MET A 1 -18.06 4.48 -3.89
CA MET A 1 -16.80 4.96 -3.28
C MET A 1 -16.06 5.80 -4.29
N THR A 2 -15.58 6.96 -3.87
CA THR A 2 -14.92 7.88 -4.80
C THR A 2 -13.45 7.49 -4.97
N GLU A 3 -12.84 8.07 -5.99
CA GLU A 3 -11.42 7.84 -6.24
C GLU A 3 -10.59 8.31 -5.05
N LEU A 4 -10.95 9.44 -4.45
CA LEU A 4 -10.21 9.94 -3.30
C LEU A 4 -10.28 8.97 -2.12
N GLU A 5 -11.44 8.37 -1.92
CA GLU A 5 -11.57 7.39 -0.86
C GLU A 5 -10.68 6.18 -1.10
N TRP A 6 -10.61 5.73 -2.37
CA TRP A 6 -9.73 4.62 -2.70
C TRP A 6 -8.26 4.98 -2.49
N MET A 7 -7.90 6.22 -2.85
CA MET A 7 -6.53 6.67 -2.65
C MET A 7 -6.16 6.69 -1.17
N ARG A 8 -7.11 7.08 -0.33
CA ARG A 8 -6.86 7.11 1.11
C ARG A 8 -6.72 5.71 1.68
N ILE A 9 -7.54 4.77 1.20
CA ILE A 9 -7.44 3.38 1.64
C ILE A 9 -6.09 2.81 1.23
N PHE A 10 -5.71 3.02 0.00
CA PHE A 10 -4.42 2.52 -0.49
C PHE A 10 -3.27 3.14 0.29
N ALA A 11 -3.32 4.45 0.53
CA ALA A 11 -2.27 5.14 1.26
C ALA A 11 -2.11 4.57 2.67
N GLY A 12 -3.23 4.35 3.35
CA GLY A 12 -3.19 3.81 4.70
C GLY A 12 -2.65 2.40 4.73
N ASN A 13 -3.07 1.57 3.78
CA ASN A 13 -2.61 0.19 3.72
C ASN A 13 -1.12 0.13 3.39
N LEU A 14 -0.67 0.96 2.47
CA LEU A 14 0.74 0.99 2.10
C LEU A 14 1.59 1.44 3.29
N GLN A 15 1.14 2.49 3.99
CA GLN A 15 1.88 2.97 5.14
C GLN A 15 1.96 1.89 6.22
N SER A 16 0.87 1.16 6.44
CA SER A 16 0.87 0.09 7.43
C SER A 16 1.85 -1.01 7.09
N LEU A 17 1.90 -1.39 5.81
CA LEU A 17 2.83 -2.44 5.39
C LEU A 17 4.27 -1.98 5.52
N MET A 18 4.54 -0.72 5.17
CA MET A 18 5.89 -0.18 5.31
C MET A 18 6.29 -0.14 6.78
N ASP A 19 5.37 0.26 7.64
CA ASP A 19 5.66 0.34 9.07
C ASP A 19 5.94 -1.06 9.64
N GLU A 20 5.18 -2.04 9.21
CA GLU A 20 5.37 -3.38 9.68
C GLU A 20 6.76 -3.92 9.37
N LEU A 21 7.30 -3.59 8.21
CA LEU A 21 8.61 -4.04 7.80
C LEU A 21 9.68 -3.00 8.07
N GLU A 22 9.32 -1.89 8.71
CA GLU A 22 10.24 -0.80 9.00
C GLU A 22 10.95 -0.34 7.73
N MET A 23 10.18 -0.22 6.66
CA MET A 23 10.71 0.10 5.34
C MET A 23 10.50 1.58 5.05
N SER A 24 11.55 2.25 4.61
CA SER A 24 11.45 3.66 4.26
C SER A 24 10.96 3.81 2.82
N GLN A 25 10.57 5.03 2.46
CA GLN A 25 10.17 5.31 1.09
C GLN A 25 11.33 5.08 0.13
N SER A 26 12.54 5.39 0.56
CA SER A 26 13.72 5.17 -0.26
C SER A 26 13.92 3.69 -0.55
N GLU A 27 13.74 2.87 0.47
CA GLU A 27 13.89 1.43 0.31
C GLU A 27 12.81 0.87 -0.60
N LEU A 28 11.57 1.31 -0.42
CA LEU A 28 10.49 0.85 -1.26
C LEU A 28 10.71 1.26 -2.71
N SER A 29 11.18 2.49 -2.92
CA SER A 29 11.49 2.97 -4.25
C SER A 29 12.52 2.07 -4.92
N ARG A 30 13.57 1.73 -4.19
CA ARG A 30 14.64 0.91 -4.73
C ARG A 30 14.14 -0.48 -5.10
N ARG A 31 13.26 -1.04 -4.28
CA ARG A 31 12.78 -2.41 -4.52
C ARG A 31 11.73 -2.49 -5.63
N THR A 32 10.94 -1.44 -5.80
CA THR A 32 9.86 -1.48 -6.78
C THR A 32 10.22 -0.86 -8.11
N GLY A 33 11.24 -0.01 -8.12
CA GLY A 33 11.54 0.76 -9.32
C GLY A 33 10.64 1.96 -9.48
N ILE A 34 9.77 2.23 -8.51
CA ILE A 34 8.89 3.41 -8.56
C ILE A 34 9.62 4.55 -7.89
N SER A 35 9.57 5.73 -8.49
CA SER A 35 10.32 6.87 -7.93
C SER A 35 9.82 7.20 -6.53
N GLN A 36 10.71 7.70 -5.71
CA GLN A 36 10.36 8.06 -4.35
C GLN A 36 9.32 9.17 -4.32
N GLY A 37 9.40 10.10 -5.26
CA GLY A 37 8.38 11.14 -5.36
C GLY A 37 7.00 10.58 -5.61
N THR A 38 6.90 9.54 -6.45
CA THR A 38 5.62 8.92 -6.73
C THR A 38 5.10 8.19 -5.49
N ILE A 39 5.99 7.47 -4.79
CA ILE A 39 5.59 6.80 -3.56
C ILE A 39 5.09 7.80 -2.54
N SER A 40 5.77 8.93 -2.43
CA SER A 40 5.35 9.99 -1.52
C SER A 40 3.93 10.45 -1.86
N ARG A 41 3.63 10.59 -3.15
CA ARG A 41 2.29 11.01 -3.54
C ARG A 41 1.24 9.95 -3.25
N TYR A 42 1.60 8.67 -3.37
CA TYR A 42 0.68 7.60 -2.97
C TYR A 42 0.35 7.73 -1.49
N LEU A 43 1.37 7.96 -0.66
CA LEU A 43 1.16 8.02 0.78
C LEU A 43 0.38 9.26 1.21
N ARG A 44 0.37 10.29 0.39
CA ARG A 44 -0.42 11.47 0.67
C ARG A 44 -1.79 11.42 -0.01
N ALA A 45 -2.13 10.29 -0.61
CA ALA A 45 -3.41 10.09 -1.30
C ALA A 45 -3.60 11.12 -2.41
N GLU A 46 -2.54 11.42 -3.14
CA GLU A 46 -2.61 12.39 -4.22
C GLU A 46 -2.74 11.74 -5.60
N THR A 47 -2.48 10.46 -5.71
CA THR A 47 -2.59 9.78 -6.99
C THR A 47 -2.87 8.30 -6.75
N MET A 48 -3.52 7.68 -7.71
CA MET A 48 -3.78 6.24 -7.65
C MET A 48 -2.64 5.50 -8.33
N PRO A 49 -2.28 4.34 -7.81
CA PRO A 49 -1.27 3.53 -8.47
C PRO A 49 -1.87 2.85 -9.69
N SER A 50 -1.04 2.61 -10.70
CA SER A 50 -1.43 1.80 -11.83
C SER A 50 -1.45 0.33 -11.40
N VAL A 51 -2.00 -0.53 -12.23
CA VAL A 51 -1.98 -1.96 -11.96
C VAL A 51 -0.55 -2.45 -11.85
N ASN A 52 0.33 -1.97 -12.74
CA ASN A 52 1.74 -2.36 -12.65
C ASN A 52 2.36 -1.94 -11.34
N ALA A 53 2.06 -0.74 -10.88
CA ALA A 53 2.60 -0.28 -9.59
C ALA A 53 2.09 -1.16 -8.46
N LEU A 54 0.79 -1.52 -8.49
CA LEU A 54 0.24 -2.38 -7.46
C LEU A 54 0.93 -3.73 -7.42
N VAL A 55 1.18 -4.31 -8.59
CA VAL A 55 1.85 -5.60 -8.67
C VAL A 55 3.27 -5.49 -8.12
N ASN A 56 4.00 -4.45 -8.52
CA ASN A 56 5.38 -4.28 -8.06
C ASN A 56 5.44 -4.09 -6.56
N ILE A 57 4.50 -3.33 -6.02
CA ILE A 57 4.47 -3.10 -4.59
C ILE A 57 4.11 -4.39 -3.86
N ALA A 58 3.11 -5.12 -4.35
CA ALA A 58 2.71 -6.36 -3.71
C ALA A 58 3.84 -7.38 -3.69
N CYS A 59 4.69 -7.38 -4.71
CA CYS A 59 5.80 -8.32 -4.75
C CYS A 59 6.85 -8.06 -3.68
N VAL A 60 6.91 -6.83 -3.17
CA VAL A 60 7.89 -6.50 -2.15
C VAL A 60 7.45 -6.99 -0.78
N PHE A 61 6.15 -7.05 -0.54
CA PHE A 61 5.62 -7.43 0.75
C PHE A 61 5.17 -8.89 0.71
N PRO A 62 5.95 -9.79 1.28
CA PRO A 62 5.66 -11.23 1.14
C PRO A 62 4.31 -11.68 1.67
N PHE A 63 3.73 -10.93 2.57
CA PHE A 63 2.44 -11.33 3.13
C PHE A 63 1.28 -10.56 2.51
N ALA A 64 1.53 -9.71 1.55
CA ALA A 64 0.50 -8.85 1.01
C ALA A 64 0.13 -9.26 -0.41
N THR A 65 -1.10 -8.96 -0.78
CA THR A 65 -1.56 -9.14 -2.14
C THR A 65 -2.13 -7.81 -2.58
N ILE A 66 -2.50 -7.71 -3.84
CA ILE A 66 -3.15 -6.50 -4.33
C ILE A 66 -4.42 -6.26 -3.53
N ASN A 67 -5.12 -7.34 -3.16
CA ASN A 67 -6.32 -7.21 -2.37
C ASN A 67 -6.02 -6.58 -1.01
N ASP A 68 -4.90 -6.95 -0.38
CA ASP A 68 -4.52 -6.36 0.89
C ASP A 68 -4.27 -4.87 0.78
N LEU A 69 -3.72 -4.43 -0.35
CA LEU A 69 -3.46 -3.02 -0.55
C LEU A 69 -4.73 -2.21 -0.73
N LEU A 70 -5.77 -2.82 -1.24
CA LEU A 70 -7.02 -2.10 -1.52
C LEU A 70 -8.13 -2.43 -0.55
N CYS A 71 -7.91 -3.32 0.38
CA CYS A 71 -8.95 -3.73 1.32
C CYS A 71 -9.16 -2.67 2.39
N PHE A 72 -10.41 -2.38 2.67
CA PHE A 72 -10.72 -1.44 3.73
C PHE A 72 -10.88 -2.26 5.02
N TYR A 73 -10.04 -1.99 6.00
CA TYR A 73 -10.13 -2.65 7.27
C TYR A 73 -10.84 -1.77 8.27
N GLU A 74 -11.80 -2.33 8.93
CA GLU A 74 -12.43 -1.64 10.00
C GLU A 74 -11.49 -1.66 11.09
N LYS A 75 -11.40 -0.59 11.77
CA LYS A 75 -10.48 -0.57 12.66
C LYS A 75 -10.63 -1.53 13.67
N LEU A 76 -11.67 -1.93 13.97
CA LEU A 76 -11.77 -2.80 14.95
C LEU A 76 -11.58 -4.10 14.57
N ASP A 77 -11.59 -4.43 13.49
CA ASP A 77 -11.57 -5.67 13.10
C ASP A 77 -10.43 -6.20 13.06
N LYS A 78 -9.87 -6.28 13.43
CA LYS A 78 -8.89 -6.83 13.47
C LYS A 78 -8.63 -7.69 12.61
N LYS A 79 -8.34 -7.76 11.91
CA LYS A 79 -8.08 -8.52 11.05
C LYS A 79 -7.68 -9.62 11.32
N PRO A 80 -7.72 -10.16 11.54
CA PRO A 80 -7.36 -11.14 11.82
C PRO A 80 -7.38 -12.11 11.16
N SER A 81 -7.65 -12.34 10.97
CA SER A 81 -7.88 -13.23 10.46
C SER A 81 -7.41 -13.46 9.39
N ARG A 82 -6.88 -13.07 8.97
CA ARG A 82 -6.47 -13.31 7.89
C ARG A 82 -5.97 -14.45 7.92
N ARG A 83 -6.08 -15.14 8.30
CA ARG A 83 -5.68 -16.11 8.34
C ARG A 83 -5.93 -16.77 7.51
N TRP A 84 -6.11 -16.73 6.94
CA TRP A 84 -6.45 -17.45 6.11
C TRP A 84 -5.60 -18.34 5.84
#